data_8dccf7fb90631ce9d22ecf449082edda
#
_entry.id   8dccf7fb90631ce9d22ecf449082edda
#
_cell.length_a   1.000
_cell.length_b   1.000
_cell.length_c   1.000
_cell.angle_alpha   90.00
_cell.angle_beta   90.00
_cell.angle_gamma   90.00
#
_symmetry.space_group_name_H-M   'P 1'
#
loop_
_entity.id
_entity.type
_entity.pdbx_description
1 polymer ?
#
loop_
_entity_poly.entity_id
_entity_poly.type
_entity_poly.pdbx_seq_one_letter_code
_entity_poly.pdbx_strand_id
1 'polypeptide(L)'
;MSTSRHPKGLYLIFATSTAERFSYYGMRAIFILFLTQALLFDKEHAASIYGSYTGLVYLTPLIGGYIADKYWGIRRSVFWGAMMMAVGQFLMFASASMLEARELSHWLMYGGLTFLILGNGCFKPTVSSLVGQLYKPGDKRLDSAYTIFYMGVNVGSFLAPLVCGYFGETGNPHDFRWGFLIAAIVTVLTVVLFETQKNKYLIGPDGKPLGIIPDARKERPQADNTARKSAHANGRTMRNYLLLALLAIALAGFFYRCFGSD
;
A
#
# COMPACT_ATOMS: atom_id res chain seq x y z
N MET A 1 -26.89 -27.63 6.36
CA MET A 1 -27.01 -26.30 7.00
C MET A 1 -25.74 -25.53 6.69
N SER A 2 -25.84 -24.51 5.85
CA SER A 2 -24.73 -23.62 5.53
C SER A 2 -24.37 -22.82 6.79
N THR A 3 -23.17 -22.97 7.29
CA THR A 3 -22.67 -22.16 8.41
C THR A 3 -22.70 -20.69 8.02
N SER A 4 -23.56 -19.91 8.67
CA SER A 4 -23.75 -18.47 8.42
C SER A 4 -22.52 -17.62 8.74
N ARG A 5 -21.44 -18.21 9.25
CA ARG A 5 -20.22 -17.52 9.70
C ARG A 5 -19.24 -17.31 8.56
N HIS A 6 -18.67 -16.10 8.49
CA HIS A 6 -17.57 -15.79 7.58
C HIS A 6 -16.26 -16.52 7.98
N PRO A 7 -15.39 -16.82 6.99
CA PRO A 7 -14.06 -17.38 7.27
C PRO A 7 -13.25 -16.45 8.20
N LYS A 8 -12.48 -17.02 9.12
CA LYS A 8 -11.66 -16.23 10.05
C LYS A 8 -10.62 -15.36 9.33
N GLY A 9 -10.21 -15.74 8.12
CA GLY A 9 -9.34 -14.94 7.25
C GLY A 9 -9.92 -13.57 6.90
N LEU A 10 -11.25 -13.43 6.83
CA LEU A 10 -11.89 -12.13 6.58
C LEU A 10 -11.59 -11.13 7.70
N TYR A 11 -11.59 -11.55 8.96
CA TYR A 11 -11.29 -10.68 10.10
C TYR A 11 -9.81 -10.25 10.12
N LEU A 12 -8.90 -11.13 9.68
CA LEU A 12 -7.50 -10.77 9.50
C LEU A 12 -7.34 -9.71 8.41
N ILE A 13 -7.99 -9.91 7.26
CA ILE A 13 -7.95 -8.95 6.15
C ILE A 13 -8.60 -7.62 6.56
N PHE A 14 -9.71 -7.66 7.28
CA PHE A 14 -10.38 -6.48 7.85
C PHE A 14 -9.41 -5.68 8.74
N ALA A 15 -8.80 -6.33 9.74
CA ALA A 15 -7.89 -5.67 10.67
C ALA A 15 -6.64 -5.12 9.97
N THR A 16 -6.07 -5.89 9.04
CA THR A 16 -4.91 -5.47 8.24
C THR A 16 -5.22 -4.25 7.38
N SER A 17 -6.40 -4.25 6.72
CA SER A 17 -6.83 -3.11 5.89
C SER A 17 -7.18 -1.88 6.72
N THR A 18 -7.86 -2.07 7.87
CA THR A 18 -8.18 -0.98 8.79
C THR A 18 -6.92 -0.27 9.27
N ALA A 19 -5.93 -1.03 9.71
CA ALA A 19 -4.68 -0.49 10.23
C ALA A 19 -3.84 0.20 9.12
N GLU A 20 -3.78 -0.39 7.93
CA GLU A 20 -3.10 0.24 6.79
C GLU A 20 -3.80 1.54 6.37
N ARG A 21 -5.14 1.54 6.27
CA ARG A 21 -5.89 2.74 5.95
C ARG A 21 -5.72 3.82 7.03
N PHE A 22 -5.71 3.44 8.29
CA PHE A 22 -5.39 4.34 9.38
C PHE A 22 -4.02 5.01 9.17
N SER A 23 -2.98 4.24 8.92
CA SER A 23 -1.63 4.80 8.68
C SER A 23 -1.61 5.75 7.48
N TYR A 24 -2.20 5.34 6.35
CA TYR A 24 -2.22 6.14 5.13
C TYR A 24 -2.98 7.47 5.30
N TYR A 25 -4.20 7.43 5.82
CA TYR A 25 -5.03 8.63 5.98
C TYR A 25 -4.57 9.50 7.14
N GLY A 26 -3.98 8.91 8.18
CA GLY A 26 -3.39 9.66 9.30
C GLY A 26 -2.21 10.51 8.85
N MET A 27 -1.26 9.91 8.13
CA MET A 27 -0.16 10.65 7.53
C MET A 27 -0.67 11.73 6.58
N ARG A 28 -1.60 11.38 5.70
CA ARG A 28 -2.13 12.30 4.68
C ARG A 28 -2.84 13.51 5.28
N ALA A 29 -3.53 13.34 6.42
CA ALA A 29 -4.27 14.41 7.08
C ALA A 29 -3.36 15.54 7.58
N ILE A 30 -2.18 15.19 8.10
CA ILE A 30 -1.22 16.17 8.64
C ILE A 30 -0.15 16.58 7.61
N PHE A 31 -0.05 15.89 6.46
CA PHE A 31 1.06 16.04 5.53
C PHE A 31 1.15 17.44 4.91
N ILE A 32 0.02 18.00 4.44
CA ILE A 32 0.04 19.35 3.84
C ILE A 32 0.43 20.42 4.87
N LEU A 33 0.00 20.26 6.12
CA LEU A 33 0.35 21.16 7.21
C LEU A 33 1.83 21.03 7.58
N PHE A 34 2.35 19.80 7.61
CA PHE A 34 3.77 19.54 7.80
C PHE A 34 4.63 20.24 6.73
N LEU A 35 4.22 20.17 5.44
CA LEU A 35 4.94 20.84 4.36
C LEU A 35 4.96 22.36 4.54
N THR A 36 3.84 22.98 4.92
CA THR A 36 3.72 24.44 4.99
C THR A 36 4.17 25.03 6.32
N GLN A 37 3.95 24.35 7.45
CA GLN A 37 4.22 24.90 8.78
C GLN A 37 5.57 24.43 9.37
N ALA A 38 6.00 23.21 9.04
CA ALA A 38 7.25 22.65 9.57
C ALA A 38 8.41 22.78 8.58
N LEU A 39 8.21 22.40 7.33
CA LEU A 39 9.24 22.52 6.29
C LEU A 39 9.26 23.89 5.60
N LEU A 40 8.24 24.72 5.87
CA LEU A 40 8.13 26.11 5.37
C LEU A 40 8.14 26.22 3.85
N PHE A 41 7.62 25.22 3.15
CA PHE A 41 7.36 25.34 1.73
C PHE A 41 6.23 26.33 1.46
N ASP A 42 6.32 27.08 0.36
CA ASP A 42 5.21 27.88 -0.12
C ASP A 42 4.01 27.02 -0.48
N LYS A 43 2.83 27.62 -0.48
CA LYS A 43 1.57 26.87 -0.66
C LYS A 43 1.48 26.16 -2.02
N GLU A 44 2.03 26.78 -3.07
CA GLU A 44 2.00 26.23 -4.42
C GLU A 44 2.90 24.99 -4.53
N HIS A 45 4.12 25.08 -4.01
CA HIS A 45 5.05 23.96 -3.98
C HIS A 45 4.53 22.80 -3.10
N ALA A 46 4.02 23.11 -1.91
CA ALA A 46 3.41 22.13 -1.02
C ALA A 46 2.22 21.40 -1.67
N ALA A 47 1.35 22.14 -2.37
CA ALA A 47 0.22 21.57 -3.11
C ALA A 47 0.69 20.67 -4.28
N SER A 48 1.77 21.08 -4.96
CA SER A 48 2.38 20.29 -6.05
C SER A 48 2.94 18.95 -5.54
N ILE A 49 3.69 18.96 -4.43
CA ILE A 49 4.21 17.75 -3.78
C ILE A 49 3.05 16.83 -3.35
N TYR A 50 2.06 17.39 -2.66
CA TYR A 50 0.90 16.64 -2.19
C TYR A 50 0.10 16.02 -3.33
N GLY A 51 -0.14 16.78 -4.41
CA GLY A 51 -0.84 16.31 -5.59
C GLY A 51 -0.08 15.21 -6.32
N SER A 52 1.23 15.39 -6.51
CA SER A 52 2.12 14.41 -7.16
C SER A 52 2.19 13.11 -6.34
N TYR A 53 2.37 13.20 -5.02
CA TYR A 53 2.33 12.05 -4.12
C TYR A 53 1.00 11.29 -4.24
N THR A 54 -0.12 12.00 -4.13
CA THR A 54 -1.45 11.39 -4.21
C THR A 54 -1.67 10.72 -5.55
N GLY A 55 -1.33 11.38 -6.66
CA GLY A 55 -1.44 10.83 -8.01
C GLY A 55 -0.64 9.53 -8.17
N LEU A 56 0.61 9.51 -7.71
CA LEU A 56 1.48 8.34 -7.79
C LEU A 56 0.97 7.17 -6.93
N VAL A 57 0.43 7.44 -5.73
CA VAL A 57 -0.17 6.40 -4.88
C VAL A 57 -1.38 5.71 -5.56
N TYR A 58 -2.11 6.41 -6.44
CA TYR A 58 -3.18 5.79 -7.23
C TYR A 58 -2.69 5.12 -8.52
N LEU A 59 -1.57 5.53 -9.05
CA LEU A 59 -0.99 4.95 -10.28
C LEU A 59 -0.20 3.66 -10.00
N THR A 60 0.58 3.63 -8.92
CA THR A 60 1.47 2.50 -8.57
C THR A 60 0.77 1.17 -8.33
N PRO A 61 -0.50 1.08 -7.85
CA PRO A 61 -1.23 -0.18 -7.73
C PRO A 61 -1.41 -0.95 -9.05
N LEU A 62 -1.44 -0.25 -10.18
CA LEU A 62 -1.52 -0.92 -11.50
C LEU A 62 -0.28 -1.78 -11.76
N ILE A 63 0.88 -1.28 -11.34
CA ILE A 63 2.18 -1.95 -11.53
C ILE A 63 2.42 -2.96 -10.41
N GLY A 64 2.13 -2.56 -9.17
CA GLY A 64 2.30 -3.43 -8.00
C GLY A 64 1.40 -4.66 -8.04
N GLY A 65 0.16 -4.54 -8.48
CA GLY A 65 -0.74 -5.68 -8.73
C GLY A 65 -0.17 -6.64 -9.75
N TYR A 66 0.34 -6.13 -10.86
CA TYR A 66 0.98 -6.95 -11.88
C TYR A 66 2.22 -7.72 -11.35
N ILE A 67 3.07 -7.04 -10.56
CA ILE A 67 4.25 -7.67 -9.94
C ILE A 67 3.81 -8.75 -8.94
N ALA A 68 2.78 -8.46 -8.14
CA ALA A 68 2.22 -9.40 -7.19
C ALA A 68 1.70 -10.67 -7.83
N ASP A 69 0.93 -10.53 -8.91
CA ASP A 69 0.31 -11.68 -9.57
C ASP A 69 1.32 -12.54 -10.34
N LYS A 70 2.36 -11.93 -10.91
CA LYS A 70 3.28 -12.63 -11.79
C LYS A 70 4.54 -13.15 -11.11
N TYR A 71 5.10 -12.40 -10.16
CA TYR A 71 6.44 -12.67 -9.63
C TYR A 71 6.49 -13.03 -8.14
N TRP A 72 5.75 -12.32 -7.29
CA TRP A 72 5.92 -12.40 -5.84
C TRP A 72 4.88 -13.26 -5.14
N GLY A 73 3.68 -13.34 -5.72
CA GLY A 73 2.51 -13.85 -5.02
C GLY A 73 1.94 -12.83 -4.04
N ILE A 74 0.65 -12.94 -3.80
CA ILE A 74 -0.13 -11.97 -3.01
C ILE A 74 0.41 -11.82 -1.58
N ARG A 75 0.73 -12.94 -0.91
CA ARG A 75 1.22 -12.90 0.48
C ARG A 75 2.54 -12.14 0.64
N ARG A 76 3.48 -12.35 -0.28
CA ARG A 76 4.78 -11.67 -0.25
C ARG A 76 4.62 -10.20 -0.60
N SER A 77 3.73 -9.87 -1.54
CA SER A 77 3.45 -8.49 -1.93
C SER A 77 2.81 -7.68 -0.80
N VAL A 78 1.88 -8.28 -0.02
CA VAL A 78 1.33 -7.64 1.18
C VAL A 78 2.42 -7.39 2.21
N PHE A 79 3.28 -8.37 2.48
CA PHE A 79 4.36 -8.24 3.46
C PHE A 79 5.37 -7.15 3.06
N TRP A 80 5.93 -7.24 1.86
CA TRP A 80 6.92 -6.27 1.39
C TRP A 80 6.33 -4.87 1.20
N GLY A 81 5.08 -4.79 0.71
CA GLY A 81 4.37 -3.51 0.60
C GLY A 81 4.18 -2.84 1.97
N ALA A 82 3.72 -3.58 2.98
CA ALA A 82 3.57 -3.06 4.34
C ALA A 82 4.93 -2.70 4.98
N MET A 83 5.98 -3.50 4.74
CA MET A 83 7.33 -3.21 5.23
C MET A 83 7.88 -1.90 4.61
N MET A 84 7.73 -1.71 3.29
CA MET A 84 8.13 -0.46 2.64
C MET A 84 7.36 0.73 3.21
N MET A 85 6.05 0.59 3.44
CA MET A 85 5.25 1.65 4.05
C MET A 85 5.72 1.96 5.48
N ALA A 86 6.10 0.94 6.29
CA ALA A 86 6.64 1.15 7.62
C ALA A 86 7.94 1.97 7.57
N VAL A 87 8.87 1.59 6.69
CA VAL A 87 10.11 2.36 6.47
C VAL A 87 9.79 3.79 6.04
N GLY A 88 8.84 3.98 5.10
CA GLY A 88 8.40 5.29 4.65
C GLY A 88 7.85 6.16 5.79
N GLN A 89 7.02 5.60 6.68
CA GLN A 89 6.49 6.33 7.84
C GLN A 89 7.59 6.69 8.86
N PHE A 90 8.57 5.80 9.07
CA PHE A 90 9.71 6.13 9.94
C PHE A 90 10.60 7.22 9.34
N LEU A 91 10.79 7.26 8.02
CA LEU A 91 11.48 8.36 7.36
C LEU A 91 10.72 9.68 7.49
N MET A 92 9.38 9.67 7.41
CA MET A 92 8.55 10.85 7.68
C MET A 92 8.67 11.31 9.13
N PHE A 93 8.67 10.37 10.09
CA PHE A 93 8.95 10.67 11.50
C PHE A 93 10.33 11.29 11.70
N ALA A 94 11.37 10.72 11.09
CA ALA A 94 12.74 11.25 11.16
C ALA A 94 12.85 12.65 10.54
N SER A 95 12.20 12.87 9.38
CA SER A 95 12.10 14.19 8.76
C SER A 95 11.50 15.23 9.71
N ALA A 96 10.36 14.92 10.32
CA ALA A 96 9.72 15.83 11.28
C ALA A 96 10.50 16.00 12.59
N SER A 97 11.43 15.11 12.92
CA SER A 97 12.29 15.20 14.10
C SER A 97 13.55 16.03 13.87
N MET A 98 13.97 16.19 12.60
CA MET A 98 15.24 16.83 12.22
C MET A 98 15.03 18.16 11.47
N LEU A 99 14.07 18.99 11.92
CA LEU A 99 13.71 20.25 11.25
C LEU A 99 14.84 21.27 11.24
N GLU A 100 15.77 21.21 12.20
CA GLU A 100 16.94 22.08 12.24
C GLU A 100 17.90 21.85 11.08
N ALA A 101 18.04 20.57 10.64
CA ALA A 101 18.84 20.20 9.48
C ALA A 101 17.93 20.13 8.21
N ARG A 102 17.54 21.30 7.70
CA ARG A 102 16.55 21.44 6.63
C ARG A 102 16.79 20.52 5.43
N GLU A 103 18.01 20.51 4.88
CA GLU A 103 18.34 19.66 3.74
C GLU A 103 18.09 18.18 4.04
N LEU A 104 18.57 17.71 5.20
CA LEU A 104 18.39 16.33 5.61
C LEU A 104 16.90 16.01 5.81
N SER A 105 16.15 16.92 6.43
CA SER A 105 14.70 16.77 6.62
C SER A 105 13.97 16.64 5.29
N HIS A 106 14.29 17.45 4.28
CA HIS A 106 13.73 17.35 2.94
C HIS A 106 14.05 15.99 2.28
N TRP A 107 15.31 15.55 2.32
CA TRP A 107 15.73 14.27 1.76
C TRP A 107 15.02 13.09 2.43
N LEU A 108 14.86 13.12 3.75
CA LEU A 108 14.14 12.11 4.51
C LEU A 108 12.64 12.08 4.13
N MET A 109 12.02 13.26 3.98
CA MET A 109 10.63 13.36 3.53
C MET A 109 10.46 12.74 2.13
N TYR A 110 11.27 13.13 1.14
CA TYR A 110 11.16 12.58 -0.21
C TYR A 110 11.43 11.08 -0.26
N GLY A 111 12.42 10.62 0.50
CA GLY A 111 12.68 9.18 0.69
C GLY A 111 11.45 8.48 1.29
N GLY A 112 10.88 9.05 2.34
CA GLY A 112 9.67 8.55 2.98
C GLY A 112 8.49 8.43 2.02
N LEU A 113 8.20 9.48 1.24
CA LEU A 113 7.15 9.48 0.24
C LEU A 113 7.37 8.41 -0.84
N THR A 114 8.61 8.24 -1.29
CA THR A 114 8.95 7.21 -2.29
C THR A 114 8.65 5.81 -1.78
N PHE A 115 9.07 5.49 -0.55
CA PHE A 115 8.76 4.20 0.07
C PHE A 115 7.26 4.00 0.29
N LEU A 116 6.54 5.04 0.67
CA LEU A 116 5.07 5.01 0.82
C LEU A 116 4.36 4.76 -0.52
N ILE A 117 4.78 5.40 -1.59
CA ILE A 117 4.24 5.22 -2.95
C ILE A 117 4.45 3.77 -3.41
N LEU A 118 5.67 3.26 -3.32
CA LEU A 118 6.02 1.90 -3.75
C LEU A 118 5.31 0.84 -2.90
N GLY A 119 5.32 1.03 -1.58
CA GLY A 119 4.69 0.11 -0.64
C GLY A 119 3.18 0.02 -0.83
N ASN A 120 2.49 1.16 -0.99
CA ASN A 120 1.06 1.21 -1.24
C ASN A 120 0.69 0.55 -2.58
N GLY A 121 1.54 0.73 -3.61
CA GLY A 121 1.38 0.08 -4.91
C GLY A 121 1.34 -1.44 -4.81
N CYS A 122 2.20 -2.05 -4.00
CA CYS A 122 2.23 -3.50 -3.80
C CYS A 122 1.12 -4.01 -2.87
N PHE A 123 0.75 -3.23 -1.86
CA PHE A 123 -0.19 -3.64 -0.81
C PHE A 123 -1.66 -3.57 -1.26
N LYS A 124 -2.07 -2.43 -1.79
CA LYS A 124 -3.48 -2.09 -2.04
C LYS A 124 -4.23 -3.08 -2.95
N PRO A 125 -3.73 -3.47 -4.13
CA PRO A 125 -4.43 -4.39 -5.02
C PRO A 125 -4.46 -5.81 -4.48
N THR A 126 -3.46 -6.21 -3.70
CA THR A 126 -3.29 -7.58 -3.25
C THR A 126 -4.22 -7.95 -2.09
N VAL A 127 -4.46 -7.03 -1.16
CA VAL A 127 -5.34 -7.30 0.00
C VAL A 127 -6.80 -7.46 -0.41
N SER A 128 -7.30 -6.63 -1.33
CA SER A 128 -8.67 -6.77 -1.84
C SER A 128 -8.87 -8.07 -2.62
N SER A 129 -7.85 -8.53 -3.34
CA SER A 129 -7.87 -9.82 -4.05
C SER A 129 -7.97 -11.02 -3.10
N LEU A 130 -7.38 -10.94 -1.90
CA LEU A 130 -7.48 -12.00 -0.89
C LEU A 130 -8.92 -12.22 -0.40
N VAL A 131 -9.75 -11.18 -0.33
CA VAL A 131 -11.17 -11.31 0.07
C VAL A 131 -11.89 -12.27 -0.88
N GLY A 132 -11.72 -12.08 -2.20
CA GLY A 132 -12.35 -12.96 -3.19
C GLY A 132 -11.89 -14.41 -3.10
N GLN A 133 -10.62 -14.64 -2.78
CA GLN A 133 -10.05 -15.98 -2.68
C GLN A 133 -10.49 -16.77 -1.44
N LEU A 134 -11.05 -16.11 -0.42
CA LEU A 134 -11.57 -16.79 0.78
C LEU A 134 -12.88 -17.55 0.53
N TYR A 135 -13.55 -17.30 -0.59
CA TYR A 135 -14.87 -17.86 -0.90
C TYR A 135 -14.82 -18.70 -2.17
N LYS A 136 -15.73 -19.70 -2.26
CA LYS A 136 -15.92 -20.46 -3.48
C LYS A 136 -16.64 -19.59 -4.53
N PRO A 137 -16.40 -19.82 -5.83
CA PRO A 137 -17.16 -19.18 -6.88
C PRO A 137 -18.68 -19.38 -6.67
N GLY A 138 -19.45 -18.28 -6.71
CA GLY A 138 -20.91 -18.32 -6.49
C GLY A 138 -21.36 -18.32 -5.01
N ASP A 139 -20.47 -18.15 -4.04
CA ASP A 139 -20.86 -18.03 -2.63
C ASP A 139 -21.55 -16.68 -2.38
N LYS A 140 -22.83 -16.72 -2.00
CA LYS A 140 -23.68 -15.55 -1.73
C LYS A 140 -23.15 -14.64 -0.61
N ARG A 141 -22.23 -15.13 0.23
CA ARG A 141 -21.62 -14.34 1.32
C ARG A 141 -20.51 -13.41 0.83
N LEU A 142 -20.07 -13.54 -0.41
CA LEU A 142 -18.96 -12.73 -0.96
C LEU A 142 -19.29 -11.23 -0.94
N ASP A 143 -20.52 -10.85 -1.29
CA ASP A 143 -20.92 -9.43 -1.29
C ASP A 143 -20.88 -8.83 0.12
N SER A 144 -21.40 -9.58 1.11
CA SER A 144 -21.32 -9.14 2.51
C SER A 144 -19.88 -9.12 3.05
N ALA A 145 -19.01 -10.00 2.56
CA ALA A 145 -17.59 -9.98 2.90
C ALA A 145 -16.89 -8.72 2.41
N TYR A 146 -17.16 -8.29 1.18
CA TYR A 146 -16.65 -7.01 0.67
C TYR A 146 -17.23 -5.82 1.45
N THR A 147 -18.50 -5.88 1.85
CA THR A 147 -19.09 -4.84 2.71
C THR A 147 -18.35 -4.73 4.05
N ILE A 148 -18.06 -5.85 4.71
CA ILE A 148 -17.27 -5.88 5.94
C ILE A 148 -15.86 -5.34 5.69
N PHE A 149 -15.21 -5.75 4.61
CA PHE A 149 -13.88 -5.25 4.24
C PHE A 149 -13.86 -3.73 4.07
N TYR A 150 -14.82 -3.16 3.31
CA TYR A 150 -14.90 -1.71 3.11
C TYR A 150 -15.30 -0.96 4.38
N MET A 151 -16.08 -1.57 5.27
CA MET A 151 -16.33 -1.00 6.59
C MET A 151 -15.04 -0.82 7.38
N GLY A 152 -14.12 -1.80 7.34
CA GLY A 152 -12.80 -1.66 7.94
C GLY A 152 -11.98 -0.52 7.34
N VAL A 153 -11.99 -0.38 6.01
CA VAL A 153 -11.36 0.75 5.30
C VAL A 153 -11.91 2.09 5.81
N ASN A 154 -13.23 2.21 5.95
CA ASN A 154 -13.88 3.45 6.41
C ASN A 154 -13.60 3.75 7.89
N VAL A 155 -13.60 2.73 8.75
CA VAL A 155 -13.25 2.90 10.18
C VAL A 155 -11.82 3.40 10.31
N GLY A 156 -10.86 2.79 9.60
CA GLY A 156 -9.46 3.24 9.61
C GLY A 156 -9.31 4.68 9.13
N SER A 157 -9.94 5.03 8.01
CA SER A 157 -9.85 6.36 7.41
C SER A 157 -10.54 7.45 8.26
N PHE A 158 -11.60 7.10 8.99
CA PHE A 158 -12.30 8.02 9.91
C PHE A 158 -11.49 8.31 11.16
N LEU A 159 -10.95 7.27 11.81
CA LEU A 159 -10.20 7.43 13.05
C LEU A 159 -8.83 8.08 12.84
N ALA A 160 -8.22 7.90 11.69
CA ALA A 160 -6.86 8.34 11.41
C ALA A 160 -6.63 9.85 11.53
N PRO A 161 -7.43 10.73 10.89
CA PRO A 161 -7.26 12.17 11.03
C PRO A 161 -7.48 12.64 12.47
N LEU A 162 -8.42 12.03 13.19
CA LEU A 162 -8.70 12.37 14.58
C LEU A 162 -7.50 12.10 15.48
N VAL A 163 -6.91 10.91 15.36
CA VAL A 163 -5.78 10.52 16.22
C VAL A 163 -4.49 11.20 15.77
N CYS A 164 -4.12 11.08 14.50
CA CYS A 164 -2.85 11.66 14.01
C CYS A 164 -2.89 13.19 14.01
N GLY A 165 -4.05 13.80 13.75
CA GLY A 165 -4.24 15.25 13.87
C GLY A 165 -4.10 15.72 15.31
N TYR A 166 -4.79 15.07 16.25
CA TYR A 166 -4.73 15.45 17.66
C TYR A 166 -3.32 15.46 18.24
N PHE A 167 -2.50 14.44 17.90
CA PHE A 167 -1.13 14.35 18.37
C PHE A 167 -0.10 15.08 17.49
N GLY A 168 -0.40 15.28 16.20
CA GLY A 168 0.52 15.86 15.23
C GLY A 168 0.33 17.36 15.01
N GLU A 169 -0.86 17.91 15.23
CA GLU A 169 -1.18 19.33 14.96
C GLU A 169 -1.53 20.05 16.27
N THR A 170 -0.54 20.30 17.10
CA THR A 170 -0.72 21.00 18.38
C THR A 170 -0.39 22.51 18.31
N GLY A 171 -0.01 22.99 17.14
CA GLY A 171 0.51 24.34 16.93
C GLY A 171 2.04 24.45 17.03
N ASN A 172 2.73 23.40 17.47
CA ASN A 172 4.19 23.31 17.45
C ASN A 172 4.65 22.47 16.23
N PRO A 173 5.47 23.04 15.31
CA PRO A 173 5.94 22.30 14.13
C PRO A 173 6.68 21.00 14.42
N HIS A 174 7.30 20.87 15.60
CA HIS A 174 7.97 19.63 16.01
C HIS A 174 7.01 18.48 16.33
N ASP A 175 5.75 18.76 16.63
CA ASP A 175 4.80 17.73 17.07
C ASP A 175 4.23 16.90 15.92
N PHE A 176 4.38 17.33 14.65
CA PHE A 176 4.07 16.50 13.50
C PHE A 176 4.74 15.12 13.55
N ARG A 177 5.92 15.02 14.20
CA ARG A 177 6.62 13.76 14.42
C ARG A 177 5.74 12.72 15.13
N TRP A 178 4.92 13.13 16.08
CA TRP A 178 4.07 12.21 16.83
C TRP A 178 2.97 11.62 15.96
N GLY A 179 2.36 12.41 15.09
CA GLY A 179 1.38 11.91 14.12
C GLY A 179 1.99 10.89 13.15
N PHE A 180 3.20 11.15 12.62
CA PHE A 180 3.92 10.20 11.77
C PHE A 180 4.37 8.96 12.55
N LEU A 181 4.78 9.10 13.80
CA LEU A 181 5.17 7.97 14.64
C LEU A 181 4.00 7.03 14.90
N ILE A 182 2.82 7.57 15.23
CA ILE A 182 1.60 6.76 15.40
C ILE A 182 1.29 5.99 14.11
N ALA A 183 1.34 6.66 12.96
CA ALA A 183 1.15 6.01 11.67
C ALA A 183 2.19 4.91 11.40
N ALA A 184 3.46 5.13 11.77
CA ALA A 184 4.54 4.15 11.67
C ALA A 184 4.28 2.93 12.56
N ILE A 185 3.96 3.14 13.83
CA ILE A 185 3.67 2.05 14.79
C ILE A 185 2.49 1.21 14.28
N VAL A 186 1.40 1.83 13.84
CA VAL A 186 0.24 1.11 13.31
C VAL A 186 0.61 0.31 12.06
N THR A 187 1.50 0.82 11.20
CA THR A 187 1.99 0.07 10.02
C THR A 187 2.82 -1.13 10.45
N VAL A 188 3.70 -0.98 11.43
CA VAL A 188 4.49 -2.12 11.98
C VAL A 188 3.56 -3.17 12.57
N LEU A 189 2.56 -2.75 13.35
CA LEU A 189 1.55 -3.67 13.89
C LEU A 189 0.79 -4.40 12.77
N THR A 190 0.52 -3.72 11.64
CA THR A 190 -0.07 -4.35 10.46
C THR A 190 0.81 -5.45 9.90
N VAL A 191 2.13 -5.21 9.77
CA VAL A 191 3.11 -6.20 9.31
C VAL A 191 3.14 -7.40 10.25
N VAL A 192 3.27 -7.16 11.55
CA VAL A 192 3.34 -8.23 12.59
C VAL A 192 2.05 -9.04 12.61
N LEU A 193 0.89 -8.39 12.61
CA LEU A 193 -0.41 -9.04 12.61
C LEU A 193 -0.57 -9.94 11.38
N PHE A 194 -0.27 -9.42 10.21
CA PHE A 194 -0.39 -10.17 8.97
C PHE A 194 0.57 -11.36 8.95
N GLU A 195 1.85 -11.15 9.28
CA GLU A 195 2.89 -12.18 9.22
C GLU A 195 2.62 -13.33 10.17
N THR A 196 2.22 -13.02 11.41
CA THR A 196 1.96 -14.03 12.45
C THR A 196 0.69 -14.84 12.19
N GLN A 197 -0.32 -14.23 11.55
CA GLN A 197 -1.64 -14.85 11.44
C GLN A 197 -1.96 -15.39 10.03
N LYS A 198 -1.19 -15.00 8.99
CA LYS A 198 -1.45 -15.39 7.60
C LYS A 198 -1.51 -16.89 7.39
N ASN A 199 -0.63 -17.67 8.04
CA ASN A 199 -0.57 -19.12 7.89
C ASN A 199 -1.75 -19.82 8.56
N LYS A 200 -2.30 -19.24 9.61
CA LYS A 200 -3.41 -19.81 10.38
C LYS A 200 -4.78 -19.50 9.78
N TYR A 201 -4.95 -18.31 9.22
CA TYR A 201 -6.28 -17.82 8.83
C TYR A 201 -6.46 -17.62 7.32
N LEU A 202 -5.40 -17.42 6.54
CA LEU A 202 -5.50 -17.30 5.08
C LEU A 202 -5.45 -18.68 4.42
N ILE A 203 -6.48 -19.46 4.68
CA ILE A 203 -6.69 -20.80 4.11
C ILE A 203 -7.93 -20.72 3.23
N GLY A 204 -7.81 -21.20 1.99
CA GLY A 204 -8.89 -21.24 1.03
C GLY A 204 -9.96 -22.29 1.37
N PRO A 205 -11.08 -22.26 0.66
CA PRO A 205 -12.15 -23.23 0.85
C PRO A 205 -11.71 -24.69 0.53
N ASP A 206 -10.58 -24.86 -0.14
CA ASP A 206 -9.97 -26.17 -0.47
C ASP A 206 -8.92 -26.62 0.54
N GLY A 207 -8.80 -25.92 1.68
CA GLY A 207 -7.80 -26.21 2.72
C GLY A 207 -6.36 -25.80 2.35
N LYS A 208 -6.15 -25.20 1.16
CA LYS A 208 -4.83 -24.74 0.70
C LYS A 208 -4.55 -23.31 1.15
N PRO A 209 -3.28 -22.96 1.44
CA PRO A 209 -2.93 -21.59 1.78
C PRO A 209 -3.19 -20.65 0.59
N LEU A 210 -3.86 -19.52 0.85
CA LEU A 210 -4.19 -18.51 -0.17
C LEU A 210 -3.00 -17.61 -0.50
N GLY A 211 -2.99 -17.02 -1.71
CA GLY A 211 -2.03 -16.00 -2.11
C GLY A 211 -0.59 -16.49 -2.35
N ILE A 212 -0.41 -17.80 -2.48
CA ILE A 212 0.85 -18.40 -2.96
C ILE A 212 0.78 -18.45 -4.49
N ILE A 213 1.89 -18.21 -5.17
CA ILE A 213 1.95 -18.40 -6.62
C ILE A 213 1.65 -19.88 -6.90
N PRO A 214 0.61 -20.20 -7.69
CA PRO A 214 0.42 -21.57 -8.16
C PRO A 214 1.69 -22.02 -8.85
N ASP A 215 2.17 -23.21 -8.53
CA ASP A 215 3.33 -23.80 -9.21
C ASP A 215 2.91 -24.05 -10.68
N ALA A 216 3.06 -23.02 -11.49
CA ALA A 216 2.62 -22.99 -12.90
C ALA A 216 3.33 -24.06 -13.77
N ARG A 217 4.25 -24.82 -13.17
CA ARG A 217 4.90 -25.97 -13.80
C ARG A 217 4.15 -27.31 -13.64
N LYS A 218 3.24 -27.45 -12.64
CA LYS A 218 2.58 -28.72 -12.37
C LYS A 218 1.17 -28.89 -12.92
N GLU A 219 0.51 -27.82 -13.39
CA GLU A 219 -0.89 -27.87 -13.83
C GLU A 219 -1.09 -27.37 -15.28
N ARG A 220 -0.13 -27.50 -16.17
CA ARG A 220 -0.43 -27.36 -17.60
C ARG A 220 -0.82 -28.72 -18.15
N PRO A 221 -2.11 -28.95 -18.53
CA PRO A 221 -2.43 -30.00 -19.47
C PRO A 221 -1.60 -29.75 -20.73
N GLN A 222 -0.90 -30.78 -21.21
CA GLN A 222 -0.26 -30.77 -22.52
C GLN A 222 -1.36 -30.60 -23.59
N ALA A 223 -1.63 -29.37 -23.96
CA ALA A 223 -2.41 -29.05 -25.14
C ALA A 223 -1.55 -28.15 -26.02
N ASP A 224 -1.10 -28.80 -27.07
CA ASP A 224 -0.64 -28.33 -28.38
C ASP A 224 -0.91 -26.83 -28.63
N ASN A 225 0.15 -26.00 -28.61
CA ASN A 225 0.11 -24.63 -29.11
C ASN A 225 1.51 -24.00 -29.23
N THR A 226 2.34 -24.52 -30.13
CA THR A 226 3.66 -23.94 -30.44
C THR A 226 3.57 -22.61 -31.22
N ALA A 227 2.51 -22.39 -31.97
CA ALA A 227 2.35 -21.20 -32.84
C ALA A 227 1.72 -19.96 -32.14
N ARG A 228 0.93 -20.17 -31.08
CA ARG A 228 0.35 -19.03 -30.28
C ARG A 228 1.29 -18.46 -29.23
N LYS A 229 2.38 -19.13 -28.88
CA LYS A 229 3.31 -18.74 -27.82
C LYS A 229 4.22 -17.58 -28.20
N SER A 230 4.63 -17.40 -29.44
CA SER A 230 5.60 -16.37 -29.85
C SER A 230 4.98 -14.97 -29.93
N ALA A 231 3.79 -14.83 -30.49
CA ALA A 231 3.13 -13.52 -30.62
C ALA A 231 2.62 -12.96 -29.27
N HIS A 232 2.14 -13.86 -28.37
CA HIS A 232 1.65 -13.44 -27.03
C HIS A 232 2.79 -13.17 -26.04
N ALA A 233 3.95 -13.82 -26.19
CA ALA A 233 5.13 -13.56 -25.33
C ALA A 233 5.72 -12.18 -25.61
N ASN A 234 5.85 -11.78 -26.88
CA ASN A 234 6.43 -10.49 -27.27
C ASN A 234 5.55 -9.31 -26.86
N GLY A 235 4.24 -9.39 -27.03
CA GLY A 235 3.29 -8.34 -26.61
C GLY A 235 3.21 -8.18 -25.08
N ARG A 236 3.34 -9.27 -24.32
CA ARG A 236 3.37 -9.23 -22.86
C ARG A 236 4.67 -8.62 -22.32
N THR A 237 5.80 -8.94 -22.92
CA THR A 237 7.11 -8.41 -22.52
C THR A 237 7.19 -6.91 -22.82
N MET A 238 6.75 -6.49 -24.01
CA MET A 238 6.71 -5.07 -24.40
C MET A 238 5.79 -4.24 -23.49
N ARG A 239 4.61 -4.75 -23.13
CA ARG A 239 3.70 -4.10 -22.17
C ARG A 239 4.33 -3.95 -20.79
N ASN A 240 5.12 -4.93 -20.35
CA ASN A 240 5.82 -4.86 -19.05
C ASN A 240 6.89 -3.78 -19.01
N TYR A 241 7.71 -3.68 -20.06
CA TYR A 241 8.69 -2.61 -20.19
C TYR A 241 8.03 -1.24 -20.28
N LEU A 242 6.89 -1.15 -20.97
CA LEU A 242 6.12 0.10 -21.08
C LEU A 242 5.58 0.55 -19.71
N LEU A 243 5.05 -0.38 -18.90
CA LEU A 243 4.59 -0.09 -17.54
C LEU A 243 5.73 0.33 -16.61
N LEU A 244 6.88 -0.34 -16.68
CA LEU A 244 8.07 0.03 -15.90
C LEU A 244 8.64 1.38 -16.35
N ALA A 245 8.66 1.65 -17.67
CA ALA A 245 9.06 2.95 -18.20
C ALA A 245 8.11 4.07 -17.76
N LEU A 246 6.80 3.86 -17.78
CA LEU A 246 5.82 4.82 -17.28
C LEU A 246 6.01 5.11 -15.79
N LEU A 247 6.29 4.07 -14.98
CA LEU A 247 6.60 4.27 -13.56
C LEU A 247 7.89 5.07 -13.38
N ALA A 248 8.94 4.72 -14.12
CA ALA A 248 10.21 5.44 -14.06
C ALA A 248 10.05 6.90 -14.46
N ILE A 249 9.30 7.18 -15.54
CA ILE A 249 8.98 8.54 -15.99
C ILE A 249 8.16 9.29 -14.93
N ALA A 250 7.16 8.64 -14.34
CA ALA A 250 6.32 9.25 -13.31
C ALA A 250 7.11 9.56 -12.03
N LEU A 251 7.99 8.65 -11.61
CA LEU A 251 8.92 8.89 -10.48
C LEU A 251 9.95 9.98 -10.81
N ALA A 252 10.55 9.94 -12.01
CA ALA A 252 11.48 10.98 -12.45
C ALA A 252 10.79 12.35 -12.52
N GLY A 253 9.56 12.43 -13.05
CA GLY A 253 8.77 13.65 -13.05
C GLY A 253 8.41 14.14 -11.63
N PHE A 254 8.15 13.23 -10.70
CA PHE A 254 7.98 13.56 -9.29
C PHE A 254 9.25 14.17 -8.71
N PHE A 255 10.41 13.52 -8.90
CA PHE A 255 11.68 14.04 -8.43
C PHE A 255 12.05 15.35 -9.10
N TYR A 256 11.85 15.51 -10.42
CA TYR A 256 12.10 16.76 -11.13
C TYR A 256 11.25 17.92 -10.59
N ARG A 257 9.96 17.69 -10.28
CA ARG A 257 9.11 18.70 -9.66
C ARG A 257 9.50 19.03 -8.21
N CYS A 258 10.08 18.05 -7.50
CA CYS A 258 10.52 18.25 -6.13
C CYS A 258 11.87 18.98 -6.03
N PHE A 259 12.75 18.82 -7.03
CA PHE A 259 14.14 19.33 -7.01
C PHE A 259 14.48 20.29 -8.14
N GLY A 260 13.65 20.44 -9.17
CA GLY A 260 13.93 21.23 -10.38
C GLY A 260 13.31 22.61 -10.42
N SER A 261 12.78 23.10 -9.30
CA SER A 261 12.17 24.44 -9.19
C SER A 261 13.01 25.36 -8.27
N ASP A 262 14.34 25.38 -8.51
CA ASP A 262 15.21 26.45 -8.03
C ASP A 262 15.32 27.57 -9.09
#